data_27ac2cbabd9a8f5c38146121a5ef68e2
#
_entry.id   27ac2cbabd9a8f5c38146121a5ef68e2
#
_cell.length_a   1.000
_cell.length_b   1.000
_cell.length_c   1.000
_cell.angle_alpha   90.00
_cell.angle_beta   90.00
_cell.angle_gamma   90.00
#
_symmetry.space_group_name_H-M   'P 1'
#
loop_
_entity.id
_entity.type
_entity.pdbx_description
1 polymer ?
#
loop_
_entity_poly.entity_id
_entity_poly.type
_entity_poly.pdbx_seq_one_letter_code
_entity_poly.pdbx_strand_id
1 'polypeptide(L)'
;MKIIIYGYKLYSHTHSHIHNGFFRSFQWLGHDVMWVDKNDDLSSVDLKGAIFLTAAQADEGIPKRKDCKYILHNCGDYEGIGKRLNIQYLTYESYQFEQIAPGITYKDGCLYFPWGSPFLPHEFNEADLENEREKDVYFLGTVNGPLDGGNYNSVSNFAAACRKDGRKFIAGGGYTGATQNKDITYIDGWISEGDQSVLLRKAYMAPALQGKNQLKNGMIPCRIFKAISHGGDGITNNALVYNFFDREVIYNPDCFCLYEDAKQRAGERERKRWLFNEVRTKHTYIERCKAILNIL
;
A
#
# COMPACT_ATOMS: atom_id res chain seq x y z
N MET A 1 -23.02 -5.69 9.92
CA MET A 1 -22.81 -6.89 9.06
C MET A 1 -21.62 -7.65 9.61
N LYS A 2 -21.60 -8.99 9.45
CA LYS A 2 -20.45 -9.80 9.78
C LYS A 2 -19.48 -9.85 8.61
N ILE A 3 -18.23 -9.46 8.84
CA ILE A 3 -17.17 -9.42 7.83
C ILE A 3 -16.02 -10.29 8.30
N ILE A 4 -15.51 -11.14 7.43
CA ILE A 4 -14.41 -12.06 7.73
C ILE A 4 -13.26 -11.74 6.80
N ILE A 5 -12.19 -11.18 7.36
CA ILE A 5 -10.91 -11.01 6.66
C ILE A 5 -10.20 -12.36 6.74
N TYR A 6 -9.87 -12.94 5.60
CA TYR A 6 -9.32 -14.30 5.55
C TYR A 6 -7.89 -14.31 5.04
N GLY A 7 -7.01 -14.99 5.79
CA GLY A 7 -5.63 -15.25 5.45
C GLY A 7 -4.64 -14.21 5.99
N TYR A 8 -3.38 -14.61 6.02
CA TYR A 8 -2.21 -13.78 6.41
C TYR A 8 -2.31 -13.09 7.77
N LYS A 9 -3.06 -13.66 8.71
CA LYS A 9 -3.14 -13.20 10.09
C LYS A 9 -1.78 -13.44 10.77
N LEU A 10 -1.15 -12.35 11.25
CA LEU A 10 0.12 -12.37 11.98
C LEU A 10 1.35 -12.86 11.19
N TYR A 11 1.27 -13.02 9.88
CA TYR A 11 2.43 -13.35 9.05
C TYR A 11 3.20 -12.10 8.61
N SER A 12 4.50 -12.25 8.44
CA SER A 12 5.42 -11.23 7.93
C SER A 12 5.31 -11.10 6.40
N HIS A 13 4.17 -10.65 5.90
CA HIS A 13 3.90 -10.52 4.47
C HIS A 13 3.15 -9.22 4.16
N THR A 14 3.33 -8.69 2.96
CA THR A 14 2.64 -7.46 2.50
C THR A 14 1.12 -7.56 2.67
N HIS A 15 0.53 -8.73 2.40
CA HIS A 15 -0.91 -8.95 2.58
C HIS A 15 -1.37 -8.83 4.02
N SER A 16 -0.53 -9.10 5.02
CA SER A 16 -0.87 -8.87 6.44
C SER A 16 -1.16 -7.40 6.72
N HIS A 17 -0.38 -6.49 6.13
CA HIS A 17 -0.64 -5.04 6.26
C HIS A 17 -1.93 -4.62 5.55
N ILE A 18 -2.20 -5.19 4.36
CA ILE A 18 -3.41 -4.91 3.58
C ILE A 18 -4.63 -5.41 4.35
N HIS A 19 -4.61 -6.66 4.83
CA HIS A 19 -5.70 -7.24 5.61
C HIS A 19 -5.95 -6.47 6.91
N ASN A 20 -4.89 -6.05 7.61
CA ASN A 20 -5.01 -5.21 8.81
C ASN A 20 -5.67 -3.85 8.48
N GLY A 21 -5.33 -3.25 7.35
CA GLY A 21 -5.97 -2.02 6.87
C GLY A 21 -7.47 -2.18 6.67
N PHE A 22 -7.92 -3.26 6.01
CA PHE A 22 -9.33 -3.58 5.86
C PHE A 22 -10.01 -3.93 7.19
N PHE A 23 -9.37 -4.76 8.02
CA PHE A 23 -9.88 -5.17 9.32
C PHE A 23 -10.21 -3.97 10.19
N ARG A 24 -9.25 -3.09 10.41
CA ARG A 24 -9.40 -1.86 11.21
C ARG A 24 -10.45 -0.92 10.63
N SER A 25 -10.48 -0.78 9.30
CA SER A 25 -11.41 0.13 8.63
C SER A 25 -12.86 -0.34 8.70
N PHE A 26 -13.11 -1.63 8.54
CA PHE A 26 -14.46 -2.16 8.71
C PHE A 26 -14.92 -2.09 10.18
N GLN A 27 -14.02 -2.32 11.14
CA GLN A 27 -14.33 -2.10 12.57
C GLN A 27 -14.68 -0.63 12.85
N TRP A 28 -13.90 0.31 12.29
CA TRP A 28 -14.17 1.74 12.41
C TRP A 28 -15.54 2.14 11.84
N LEU A 29 -15.97 1.48 10.77
CA LEU A 29 -17.30 1.66 10.17
C LEU A 29 -18.42 0.97 10.96
N GLY A 30 -18.14 0.38 12.12
CA GLY A 30 -19.14 -0.23 13.02
C GLY A 30 -19.59 -1.63 12.62
N HIS A 31 -18.80 -2.37 11.84
CA HIS A 31 -19.11 -3.74 11.47
C HIS A 31 -18.54 -4.74 12.48
N ASP A 32 -19.18 -5.91 12.57
CA ASP A 32 -18.67 -7.08 13.30
C ASP A 32 -17.60 -7.75 12.43
N VAL A 33 -16.33 -7.59 12.78
CA VAL A 33 -15.20 -8.02 11.95
C VAL A 33 -14.35 -9.06 12.66
N MET A 34 -14.09 -10.15 11.97
CA MET A 34 -13.14 -11.18 12.40
C MET A 34 -11.99 -11.24 11.40
N TRP A 35 -10.78 -11.42 11.90
CA TRP A 35 -9.63 -11.76 11.06
C TRP A 35 -9.19 -13.18 11.39
N VAL A 36 -9.30 -14.06 10.40
CA VAL A 36 -9.07 -15.50 10.53
C VAL A 36 -8.06 -16.01 9.51
N ASP A 37 -7.49 -17.16 9.81
CA ASP A 37 -6.57 -17.86 8.92
C ASP A 37 -7.01 -19.33 8.79
N LYS A 38 -6.38 -20.09 7.90
CA LYS A 38 -6.66 -21.50 7.64
C LYS A 38 -6.58 -22.43 8.88
N ASN A 39 -5.87 -21.97 9.92
CA ASN A 39 -5.71 -22.72 11.19
C ASN A 39 -6.75 -22.33 12.25
N ASP A 40 -7.58 -21.32 11.99
CA ASP A 40 -8.62 -20.89 12.92
C ASP A 40 -9.86 -21.78 12.78
N ASP A 41 -10.42 -22.26 13.91
CA ASP A 41 -11.66 -23.04 13.92
C ASP A 41 -12.87 -22.09 13.79
N LEU A 42 -13.61 -22.24 12.71
CA LEU A 42 -14.85 -21.50 12.44
C LEU A 42 -16.13 -22.30 12.73
N SER A 43 -16.02 -23.50 13.30
CA SER A 43 -17.18 -24.40 13.51
C SER A 43 -18.24 -23.81 14.45
N SER A 44 -17.85 -22.95 15.41
CA SER A 44 -18.75 -22.27 16.34
C SER A 44 -19.25 -20.91 15.82
N VAL A 45 -18.80 -20.44 14.64
CA VAL A 45 -19.14 -19.14 14.10
C VAL A 45 -20.35 -19.25 13.17
N ASP A 46 -21.41 -18.49 13.46
CA ASP A 46 -22.49 -18.34 12.48
C ASP A 46 -22.00 -17.52 11.29
N LEU A 47 -21.84 -18.19 10.17
CA LEU A 47 -21.36 -17.62 8.89
C LEU A 47 -22.48 -17.20 7.95
N LYS A 48 -23.76 -17.40 8.31
CA LYS A 48 -24.89 -17.09 7.44
C LYS A 48 -24.89 -15.59 7.07
N GLY A 49 -24.87 -15.31 5.78
CA GLY A 49 -24.89 -13.96 5.24
C GLY A 49 -23.59 -13.17 5.49
N ALA A 50 -22.52 -13.81 5.94
CA ALA A 50 -21.24 -13.16 6.13
C ALA A 50 -20.59 -12.71 4.81
N ILE A 51 -19.72 -11.71 4.92
CA ILE A 51 -18.90 -11.21 3.81
C ILE A 51 -17.46 -11.66 4.06
N PHE A 52 -16.92 -12.47 3.15
CA PHE A 52 -15.51 -12.87 3.16
C PHE A 52 -14.69 -11.92 2.28
N LEU A 53 -13.56 -11.43 2.83
CA LEU A 53 -12.59 -10.65 2.07
C LEU A 53 -11.21 -11.30 2.14
N THR A 54 -10.56 -11.47 0.99
CA THR A 54 -9.12 -11.69 0.90
C THR A 54 -8.50 -10.82 -0.17
N ALA A 55 -7.42 -10.12 0.18
CA ALA A 55 -6.60 -9.35 -0.75
C ALA A 55 -5.40 -10.16 -1.29
N ALA A 56 -5.26 -11.39 -0.87
CA ALA A 56 -4.36 -12.39 -1.45
C ALA A 56 -5.05 -13.14 -2.58
N GLN A 57 -4.31 -13.91 -3.35
CA GLN A 57 -4.89 -14.93 -4.23
C GLN A 57 -5.81 -15.82 -3.41
N ALA A 58 -6.91 -16.30 -4.01
CA ALA A 58 -7.87 -17.11 -3.27
C ALA A 58 -7.13 -18.21 -2.53
N ASP A 59 -7.15 -18.12 -1.23
CA ASP A 59 -6.72 -19.20 -0.37
C ASP A 59 -7.78 -20.33 -0.52
N GLU A 60 -7.36 -21.52 -0.90
CA GLU A 60 -8.24 -22.70 -1.02
C GLU A 60 -9.01 -23.00 0.28
N GLY A 61 -8.49 -22.49 1.40
CA GLY A 61 -9.10 -22.63 2.72
C GLY A 61 -10.32 -21.76 3.01
N ILE A 62 -10.67 -20.77 2.16
CA ILE A 62 -11.87 -19.95 2.39
C ILE A 62 -13.13 -20.84 2.34
N PRO A 63 -13.98 -20.81 3.40
CA PRO A 63 -15.23 -21.56 3.38
C PRO A 63 -16.14 -21.18 2.21
N LYS A 64 -16.48 -22.14 1.36
CA LYS A 64 -17.35 -21.94 0.18
C LYS A 64 -18.81 -22.11 0.55
N ARG A 65 -19.59 -21.02 0.50
CA ARG A 65 -21.01 -20.99 0.88
C ARG A 65 -21.82 -20.13 -0.09
N LYS A 66 -22.97 -20.64 -0.53
CA LYS A 66 -23.89 -19.92 -1.42
C LYS A 66 -24.64 -18.77 -0.71
N ASP A 67 -24.76 -18.84 0.61
CA ASP A 67 -25.44 -17.85 1.45
C ASP A 67 -24.53 -16.72 1.94
N CYS A 68 -23.26 -16.67 1.50
CA CYS A 68 -22.27 -15.65 1.84
C CYS A 68 -21.91 -14.80 0.60
N LYS A 69 -21.30 -13.64 0.85
CA LYS A 69 -20.72 -12.77 -0.18
C LYS A 69 -19.20 -12.83 -0.12
N TYR A 70 -18.55 -12.57 -1.25
CA TYR A 70 -17.09 -12.71 -1.37
C TYR A 70 -16.47 -11.51 -2.07
N ILE A 71 -15.41 -10.96 -1.48
CA ILE A 71 -14.56 -9.89 -2.03
C ILE A 71 -13.20 -10.52 -2.28
N LEU A 72 -12.84 -10.72 -3.53
CA LEU A 72 -11.70 -11.54 -3.93
C LEU A 72 -10.73 -10.76 -4.82
N HIS A 73 -9.43 -10.92 -4.57
CA HIS A 73 -8.35 -10.35 -5.37
C HIS A 73 -7.60 -11.46 -6.11
N ASN A 74 -7.36 -11.27 -7.43
CA ASN A 74 -6.62 -12.22 -8.29
C ASN A 74 -7.09 -13.67 -8.19
N CYS A 75 -8.40 -13.88 -8.05
CA CYS A 75 -8.96 -15.22 -7.97
C CYS A 75 -9.52 -15.62 -9.32
N GLY A 76 -9.20 -16.84 -9.77
CA GLY A 76 -9.88 -17.52 -10.88
C GLY A 76 -11.34 -17.86 -10.55
N ASP A 77 -11.92 -18.78 -11.29
CA ASP A 77 -13.28 -19.25 -11.04
C ASP A 77 -13.35 -19.95 -9.68
N TYR A 78 -14.28 -19.48 -8.86
CA TYR A 78 -14.51 -19.97 -7.52
C TYR A 78 -15.93 -20.51 -7.46
N GLU A 79 -16.10 -21.79 -7.78
CA GLU A 79 -17.40 -22.44 -7.79
C GLU A 79 -17.97 -22.63 -6.37
N GLY A 80 -19.30 -22.67 -6.27
CA GLY A 80 -20.01 -22.99 -5.03
C GLY A 80 -20.11 -21.85 -4.02
N ILE A 81 -19.75 -20.63 -4.41
CA ILE A 81 -19.89 -19.42 -3.57
C ILE A 81 -21.14 -18.60 -3.95
N GLY A 82 -21.51 -17.67 -3.06
CA GLY A 82 -22.57 -16.70 -3.31
C GLY A 82 -22.09 -15.51 -4.17
N LYS A 83 -22.68 -14.33 -3.95
CA LYS A 83 -22.34 -13.12 -4.70
C LYS A 83 -20.85 -12.80 -4.57
N ARG A 84 -20.19 -12.58 -5.70
CA ARG A 84 -18.76 -12.23 -5.79
C ARG A 84 -18.57 -10.80 -6.26
N LEU A 85 -17.66 -10.08 -5.63
CA LEU A 85 -17.08 -8.83 -6.08
C LEU A 85 -15.57 -9.03 -6.23
N ASN A 86 -15.03 -8.71 -7.38
CA ASN A 86 -13.59 -8.74 -7.58
C ASN A 86 -13.00 -7.38 -7.17
N ILE A 87 -11.79 -7.42 -6.61
CA ILE A 87 -10.95 -6.24 -6.37
C ILE A 87 -9.59 -6.42 -7.02
N GLN A 88 -9.06 -5.37 -7.63
CA GLN A 88 -7.80 -5.41 -8.36
C GLN A 88 -6.99 -4.12 -8.13
N TYR A 89 -5.70 -4.20 -8.41
CA TYR A 89 -4.85 -3.01 -8.44
C TYR A 89 -5.30 -2.04 -9.52
N LEU A 90 -5.28 -0.76 -9.21
CA LEU A 90 -5.38 0.29 -10.20
C LEU A 90 -4.12 0.31 -11.06
N THR A 91 -4.31 0.34 -12.38
CA THR A 91 -3.25 0.36 -13.41
C THR A 91 -3.53 1.47 -14.42
N TYR A 92 -2.63 1.67 -15.41
CA TYR A 92 -2.89 2.61 -16.52
C TYR A 92 -4.18 2.31 -17.26
N GLU A 93 -4.48 1.04 -17.50
CA GLU A 93 -5.71 0.62 -18.18
C GLU A 93 -6.94 0.91 -17.33
N SER A 94 -6.95 0.40 -16.08
CA SER A 94 -8.12 0.52 -15.22
C SER A 94 -8.35 1.94 -14.69
N TYR A 95 -7.36 2.81 -14.74
CA TYR A 95 -7.51 4.25 -14.44
C TYR A 95 -8.44 4.97 -15.42
N GLN A 96 -8.65 4.40 -16.63
CA GLN A 96 -9.56 4.92 -17.65
C GLN A 96 -11.01 4.43 -17.49
N PHE A 97 -11.29 3.51 -16.56
CA PHE A 97 -12.64 3.00 -16.33
C PHE A 97 -13.49 4.03 -15.57
N GLU A 98 -14.80 3.75 -15.47
CA GLU A 98 -15.72 4.62 -14.75
C GLU A 98 -15.27 4.83 -13.30
N GLN A 99 -15.04 6.08 -12.94
CA GLN A 99 -14.68 6.46 -11.58
C GLN A 99 -15.93 6.55 -10.71
N ILE A 100 -16.01 5.71 -9.68
CA ILE A 100 -17.13 5.68 -8.72
C ILE A 100 -16.82 6.41 -7.39
N ALA A 101 -15.54 6.62 -7.10
CA ALA A 101 -15.05 7.42 -5.96
C ALA A 101 -13.60 7.85 -6.28
N PRO A 102 -13.03 8.82 -5.54
CA PRO A 102 -11.66 9.27 -5.78
C PRO A 102 -10.64 8.12 -5.81
N GLY A 103 -10.02 7.92 -6.97
CA GLY A 103 -9.05 6.86 -7.21
C GLY A 103 -9.60 5.43 -7.16
N ILE A 104 -10.93 5.26 -7.30
CA ILE A 104 -11.59 3.96 -7.38
C ILE A 104 -12.42 3.90 -8.65
N THR A 105 -12.11 2.94 -9.51
CA THR A 105 -12.85 2.71 -10.74
C THR A 105 -13.55 1.36 -10.72
N TYR A 106 -14.58 1.22 -11.55
CA TYR A 106 -15.39 0.00 -11.61
C TYR A 106 -15.62 -0.41 -13.06
N LYS A 107 -15.52 -1.71 -13.32
CA LYS A 107 -15.88 -2.32 -14.60
C LYS A 107 -16.19 -3.80 -14.42
N ASP A 108 -17.28 -4.27 -15.00
CA ASP A 108 -17.63 -5.69 -15.16
C ASP A 108 -17.56 -6.52 -13.85
N GLY A 109 -18.08 -6.00 -12.74
CA GLY A 109 -18.07 -6.69 -11.44
C GLY A 109 -16.71 -6.63 -10.71
N CYS A 110 -15.80 -5.76 -11.16
CA CYS A 110 -14.50 -5.57 -10.53
C CYS A 110 -14.29 -4.11 -10.12
N LEU A 111 -13.82 -3.92 -8.88
CA LEU A 111 -13.34 -2.65 -8.37
C LEU A 111 -11.82 -2.57 -8.53
N TYR A 112 -11.34 -1.46 -9.05
CA TYR A 112 -9.91 -1.18 -9.20
C TYR A 112 -9.52 -0.01 -8.33
N PHE A 113 -8.55 -0.21 -7.44
CA PHE A 113 -8.02 0.84 -6.55
C PHE A 113 -6.61 0.51 -6.08
N PRO A 114 -5.79 1.52 -5.73
CA PRO A 114 -4.56 1.28 -5.01
C PRO A 114 -4.86 0.95 -3.55
N TRP A 115 -4.03 0.13 -2.91
CA TRP A 115 -4.09 -0.03 -1.46
C TRP A 115 -3.87 1.32 -0.80
N GLY A 116 -4.73 1.67 0.15
CA GLY A 116 -4.75 2.99 0.76
C GLY A 116 -3.81 3.15 1.95
N SER A 117 -3.93 4.27 2.63
CA SER A 117 -3.35 4.49 3.95
C SER A 117 -4.07 3.62 4.99
N PRO A 118 -3.33 2.95 5.90
CA PRO A 118 -3.94 2.19 6.99
C PRO A 118 -4.42 3.06 8.15
N PHE A 119 -4.17 4.37 8.11
CA PHE A 119 -4.55 5.29 9.18
C PHE A 119 -6.05 5.46 9.30
N LEU A 120 -6.53 5.42 10.52
CA LEU A 120 -7.86 5.89 10.89
C LEU A 120 -7.85 7.42 11.07
N PRO A 121 -8.99 8.11 11.01
CA PRO A 121 -9.04 9.57 11.04
C PRO A 121 -8.29 10.24 12.20
N HIS A 122 -8.31 9.62 13.38
CA HIS A 122 -7.66 10.13 14.59
C HIS A 122 -6.14 9.90 14.63
N GLU A 123 -5.60 9.09 13.72
CA GLU A 123 -4.16 8.79 13.62
C GLU A 123 -3.40 9.78 12.73
N PHE A 124 -4.13 10.55 11.91
CA PHE A 124 -3.54 11.62 11.13
C PHE A 124 -3.23 12.81 12.03
N ASN A 125 -1.94 13.08 12.22
CA ASN A 125 -1.46 14.17 13.06
C ASN A 125 -0.79 15.25 12.21
N GLU A 126 -1.37 16.44 12.14
CA GLU A 126 -0.79 17.56 11.37
C GLU A 126 0.59 18.00 11.89
N ALA A 127 0.91 17.71 13.16
CA ALA A 127 2.25 17.94 13.68
C ALA A 127 3.32 17.13 12.94
N ASP A 128 2.95 15.99 12.32
CA ASP A 128 3.88 15.18 11.52
C ASP A 128 4.41 15.95 10.27
N LEU A 129 3.70 16.99 9.82
CA LEU A 129 4.14 17.86 8.73
C LEU A 129 5.30 18.79 9.13
N GLU A 130 5.39 19.10 10.41
CA GLU A 130 6.36 20.03 10.98
C GLU A 130 7.50 19.32 11.75
N ASN A 131 7.47 18.00 11.85
CA ASN A 131 8.48 17.23 12.57
C ASN A 131 9.87 17.49 12.01
N GLU A 132 10.83 17.64 12.90
CA GLU A 132 12.25 17.64 12.54
C GLU A 132 12.62 16.27 11.94
N ARG A 133 13.23 16.30 10.77
CA ARG A 133 13.61 15.09 10.02
C ARG A 133 15.08 14.75 10.29
N GLU A 134 15.37 13.46 10.44
CA GLU A 134 16.74 12.95 10.47
C GLU A 134 17.42 13.16 9.10
N LYS A 135 18.69 12.76 9.03
CA LYS A 135 19.44 12.83 7.76
C LYS A 135 19.25 11.59 6.88
N ASP A 136 18.67 10.52 7.44
CA ASP A 136 18.61 9.21 6.79
C ASP A 136 17.36 9.07 5.89
N VAL A 137 17.53 8.32 4.82
CA VAL A 137 16.47 7.98 3.87
C VAL A 137 16.00 6.56 4.12
N TYR A 138 14.69 6.35 4.24
CA TYR A 138 14.11 5.05 4.54
C TYR A 138 13.25 4.54 3.39
N PHE A 139 13.60 3.37 2.87
CA PHE A 139 12.78 2.61 1.91
C PHE A 139 12.14 1.41 2.62
N LEU A 140 10.84 1.49 2.92
CA LEU A 140 10.12 0.41 3.57
C LEU A 140 9.47 -0.51 2.54
N GLY A 141 10.13 -1.62 2.26
CA GLY A 141 9.69 -2.62 1.30
C GLY A 141 10.84 -3.52 0.86
N THR A 142 10.50 -4.68 0.33
CA THR A 142 11.49 -5.62 -0.20
C THR A 142 12.26 -5.01 -1.36
N VAL A 143 13.58 -5.12 -1.32
CA VAL A 143 14.44 -4.85 -2.48
C VAL A 143 14.57 -6.15 -3.28
N ASN A 144 13.89 -6.19 -4.42
CA ASN A 144 13.90 -7.35 -5.31
C ASN A 144 15.08 -7.26 -6.27
N GLY A 145 15.79 -8.38 -6.47
CA GLY A 145 16.95 -8.46 -7.33
C GLY A 145 16.72 -7.98 -8.77
N PRO A 146 17.78 -7.74 -9.56
CA PRO A 146 17.67 -7.16 -10.89
C PRO A 146 17.02 -8.09 -11.91
N LEU A 147 17.00 -9.38 -11.64
CA LEU A 147 16.29 -10.37 -12.44
C LEU A 147 14.78 -10.16 -12.31
N ASP A 148 14.01 -10.48 -13.34
CA ASP A 148 12.55 -10.47 -13.37
C ASP A 148 11.88 -9.09 -13.23
N GLY A 149 12.60 -8.02 -13.53
CA GLY A 149 12.04 -6.66 -13.52
C GLY A 149 11.77 -6.09 -12.13
N GLY A 150 12.52 -6.57 -11.11
CA GLY A 150 12.50 -6.08 -9.74
C GLY A 150 12.97 -4.61 -9.61
N ASN A 151 12.88 -4.08 -8.40
CA ASN A 151 13.16 -2.67 -8.11
C ASN A 151 14.63 -2.37 -7.76
N TYR A 152 15.52 -3.36 -7.82
CA TYR A 152 16.93 -3.23 -7.43
C TYR A 152 17.62 -2.02 -8.06
N ASN A 153 17.49 -1.85 -9.38
CA ASN A 153 18.14 -0.74 -10.09
C ASN A 153 17.60 0.62 -9.64
N SER A 154 16.29 0.76 -9.48
CA SER A 154 15.67 2.00 -9.01
C SER A 154 16.14 2.36 -7.61
N VAL A 155 16.17 1.38 -6.71
CA VAL A 155 16.62 1.55 -5.32
C VAL A 155 18.11 1.85 -5.27
N SER A 156 18.93 1.14 -6.04
CA SER A 156 20.39 1.34 -6.08
C SER A 156 20.78 2.72 -6.62
N ASN A 157 20.11 3.19 -7.67
CA ASN A 157 20.39 4.51 -8.23
C ASN A 157 20.02 5.64 -7.24
N PHE A 158 18.89 5.51 -6.55
CA PHE A 158 18.50 6.47 -5.52
C PHE A 158 19.48 6.44 -4.34
N ALA A 159 19.89 5.25 -3.87
CA ALA A 159 20.86 5.06 -2.81
C ALA A 159 22.23 5.66 -3.17
N ALA A 160 22.67 5.51 -4.41
CA ALA A 160 23.93 6.12 -4.90
C ALA A 160 23.90 7.66 -4.83
N ALA A 161 22.77 8.28 -5.16
CA ALA A 161 22.57 9.70 -5.03
C ALA A 161 22.60 10.15 -3.54
N CYS A 162 21.92 9.40 -2.66
CA CYS A 162 21.97 9.63 -1.21
C CYS A 162 23.40 9.60 -0.67
N ARG A 163 24.18 8.58 -1.06
CA ARG A 163 25.59 8.43 -0.65
C ARG A 163 26.44 9.59 -1.13
N LYS A 164 26.24 10.05 -2.36
CA LYS A 164 26.97 11.21 -2.91
C LYS A 164 26.73 12.48 -2.07
N ASP A 165 25.53 12.61 -1.49
CA ASP A 165 25.14 13.70 -0.58
C ASP A 165 25.50 13.41 0.89
N GLY A 166 26.26 12.36 1.19
CA GLY A 166 26.67 11.98 2.55
C GLY A 166 25.56 11.44 3.44
N ARG A 167 24.44 10.97 2.85
CA ARG A 167 23.29 10.42 3.57
C ARG A 167 23.27 8.90 3.52
N LYS A 168 22.72 8.27 4.55
CA LYS A 168 22.47 6.83 4.55
C LYS A 168 21.15 6.53 3.87
N PHE A 169 21.14 5.48 3.07
CA PHE A 169 19.92 4.86 2.55
C PHE A 169 19.69 3.54 3.28
N ILE A 170 18.54 3.43 3.94
CA ILE A 170 18.19 2.29 4.78
C ILE A 170 16.97 1.60 4.18
N ALA A 171 17.10 0.32 3.81
CA ALA A 171 16.02 -0.49 3.28
C ALA A 171 15.52 -1.47 4.34
N GLY A 172 14.22 -1.46 4.61
CA GLY A 172 13.55 -2.37 5.53
C GLY A 172 12.47 -3.20 4.81
N GLY A 173 12.47 -4.52 5.03
CA GLY A 173 11.55 -5.45 4.38
C GLY A 173 12.23 -6.57 3.61
N GLY A 174 13.54 -6.71 3.78
CA GLY A 174 14.33 -7.80 3.22
C GLY A 174 14.90 -7.52 1.83
N TYR A 175 15.73 -8.43 1.39
CA TYR A 175 16.38 -8.43 0.08
C TYR A 175 16.27 -9.81 -0.57
N THR A 176 15.86 -9.82 -1.84
CA THR A 176 15.77 -11.06 -2.63
C THR A 176 16.72 -10.98 -3.82
N GLY A 177 17.99 -11.28 -3.62
CA GLY A 177 18.99 -11.22 -4.68
C GLY A 177 20.31 -11.84 -4.24
N ALA A 178 21.19 -12.15 -5.22
CA ALA A 178 22.47 -12.80 -4.95
C ALA A 178 23.51 -11.85 -4.34
N THR A 179 23.41 -10.54 -4.63
CA THR A 179 24.42 -9.57 -4.20
C THR A 179 23.76 -8.31 -3.66
N GLN A 180 23.99 -8.01 -2.40
CA GLN A 180 23.55 -6.77 -1.76
C GLN A 180 24.34 -5.57 -2.27
N ASN A 181 23.68 -4.42 -2.40
CA ASN A 181 24.33 -3.17 -2.73
C ASN A 181 24.99 -2.57 -1.49
N LYS A 182 26.28 -2.27 -1.57
CA LYS A 182 27.09 -1.68 -0.48
C LYS A 182 26.63 -0.26 -0.05
N ASP A 183 25.86 0.41 -0.90
CA ASP A 183 25.35 1.77 -0.64
C ASP A 183 24.02 1.73 0.12
N ILE A 184 23.50 0.53 0.42
CA ILE A 184 22.25 0.31 1.12
C ILE A 184 22.53 -0.40 2.45
N THR A 185 22.03 0.16 3.53
CA THR A 185 21.96 -0.53 4.83
C THR A 185 20.63 -1.30 4.87
N TYR A 186 20.68 -2.61 5.07
CA TYR A 186 19.49 -3.45 5.13
C TYR A 186 19.10 -3.69 6.58
N ILE A 187 17.81 -3.51 6.90
CA ILE A 187 17.21 -3.97 8.14
C ILE A 187 16.67 -5.37 7.86
N ASP A 188 17.22 -6.37 8.50
CA ASP A 188 16.78 -7.76 8.37
C ASP A 188 15.46 -7.99 9.11
N GLY A 189 14.63 -8.87 8.52
CA GLY A 189 13.40 -9.32 9.11
C GLY A 189 12.20 -8.38 8.93
N TRP A 190 11.16 -8.68 9.68
CA TRP A 190 9.91 -7.95 9.66
C TRP A 190 9.98 -6.70 10.52
N ILE A 191 9.54 -5.57 9.97
CA ILE A 191 9.39 -4.32 10.71
C ILE A 191 7.92 -4.15 11.07
N SER A 192 7.61 -4.06 12.36
CA SER A 192 6.25 -3.84 12.84
C SER A 192 5.65 -2.53 12.30
N GLU A 193 4.33 -2.41 12.28
CA GLU A 193 3.69 -1.14 11.85
C GLU A 193 4.07 0.03 12.77
N GLY A 194 4.24 -0.23 14.08
CA GLY A 194 4.71 0.78 15.03
C GLY A 194 6.12 1.27 14.69
N ASP A 195 7.05 0.34 14.44
CA ASP A 195 8.42 0.68 14.06
C ASP A 195 8.48 1.38 12.71
N GLN A 196 7.67 0.93 11.72
CA GLN A 196 7.55 1.63 10.43
C GLN A 196 7.09 3.08 10.61
N SER A 197 6.12 3.32 11.51
CA SER A 197 5.61 4.66 11.81
C SER A 197 6.70 5.54 12.43
N VAL A 198 7.49 5.02 13.36
CA VAL A 198 8.63 5.73 13.96
C VAL A 198 9.65 6.11 12.89
N LEU A 199 10.03 5.14 12.01
CA LEU A 199 11.00 5.38 10.94
C LEU A 199 10.49 6.43 9.94
N LEU A 200 9.22 6.35 9.52
CA LEU A 200 8.65 7.28 8.54
C LEU A 200 8.52 8.71 9.08
N ARG A 201 8.14 8.89 10.35
CA ARG A 201 8.05 10.22 10.96
C ARG A 201 9.36 10.96 11.04
N LYS A 202 10.47 10.24 11.21
CA LYS A 202 11.80 10.83 11.32
C LYS A 202 12.60 10.83 10.00
N ALA A 203 12.12 10.13 8.99
CA ALA A 203 12.80 10.00 7.70
C ALA A 203 13.04 11.38 7.04
N TYR A 204 14.27 11.62 6.56
CA TYR A 204 14.53 12.75 5.66
C TYR A 204 13.69 12.62 4.39
N MET A 205 13.68 11.41 3.82
CA MET A 205 12.86 11.03 2.68
C MET A 205 12.39 9.58 2.83
N ALA A 206 11.21 9.28 2.32
CA ALA A 206 10.66 7.92 2.25
C ALA A 206 10.13 7.63 0.83
N PRO A 207 11.01 7.33 -0.15
CA PRO A 207 10.62 7.18 -1.54
C PRO A 207 9.83 5.89 -1.79
N ALA A 208 8.87 5.95 -2.73
CA ALA A 208 8.08 4.82 -3.20
C ALA A 208 8.63 4.31 -4.55
N LEU A 209 9.83 3.74 -4.53
CA LEU A 209 10.52 3.26 -5.72
C LEU A 209 9.98 1.92 -6.20
N GLN A 210 9.80 1.78 -7.49
CA GLN A 210 9.26 0.61 -8.15
C GLN A 210 10.19 0.08 -9.24
N GLY A 211 10.05 -1.22 -9.53
CA GLY A 211 10.79 -1.88 -10.60
C GLY A 211 10.03 -1.88 -11.93
N LYS A 212 10.71 -2.35 -12.97
CA LYS A 212 10.24 -2.34 -14.37
C LYS A 212 8.85 -2.94 -14.55
N ASN A 213 8.54 -4.07 -13.88
CA ASN A 213 7.23 -4.74 -14.05
C ASN A 213 6.10 -3.92 -13.45
N GLN A 214 6.31 -3.31 -12.28
CA GLN A 214 5.30 -2.45 -11.64
C GLN A 214 5.10 -1.15 -12.43
N LEU A 215 6.19 -0.55 -12.93
CA LEU A 215 6.16 0.67 -13.74
C LEU A 215 5.46 0.43 -15.08
N LYS A 216 5.68 -0.72 -15.74
CA LYS A 216 5.03 -1.08 -17.01
C LYS A 216 3.51 -1.09 -16.89
N ASN A 217 2.98 -1.57 -15.78
CA ASN A 217 1.54 -1.66 -15.52
C ASN A 217 0.98 -0.40 -14.85
N GLY A 218 1.84 0.49 -14.34
CA GLY A 218 1.42 1.67 -13.61
C GLY A 218 0.84 1.38 -12.23
N MET A 219 1.27 0.32 -11.55
CA MET A 219 0.74 -0.04 -10.22
C MET A 219 1.10 1.02 -9.18
N ILE A 220 0.12 1.48 -8.39
CA ILE A 220 0.35 2.46 -7.32
C ILE A 220 0.69 1.72 -6.02
N PRO A 221 1.90 1.88 -5.46
CA PRO A 221 2.33 1.15 -4.26
C PRO A 221 1.75 1.75 -2.97
N CYS A 222 1.34 0.91 -2.01
CA CYS A 222 0.80 1.38 -0.73
C CYS A 222 1.78 2.27 0.07
N ARG A 223 3.08 2.11 -0.15
CA ARG A 223 4.11 2.88 0.57
C ARG A 223 4.06 4.38 0.31
N ILE A 224 3.51 4.83 -0.84
CA ILE A 224 3.35 6.27 -1.11
C ILE A 224 2.33 6.87 -0.13
N PHE A 225 1.20 6.20 0.09
CA PHE A 225 0.19 6.64 1.04
C PHE A 225 0.72 6.61 2.48
N LYS A 226 1.47 5.56 2.85
CA LYS A 226 2.11 5.48 4.16
C LYS A 226 3.07 6.65 4.39
N ALA A 227 3.97 6.92 3.44
CA ALA A 227 4.92 8.03 3.56
C ALA A 227 4.20 9.38 3.75
N ILE A 228 3.20 9.67 2.91
CA ILE A 228 2.42 10.91 2.99
C ILE A 228 1.65 11.00 4.31
N SER A 229 1.05 9.91 4.80
CA SER A 229 0.33 9.88 6.09
C SER A 229 1.20 10.23 7.30
N HIS A 230 2.51 10.04 7.20
CA HIS A 230 3.48 10.42 8.21
C HIS A 230 4.17 11.77 7.89
N GLY A 231 3.53 12.60 7.08
CA GLY A 231 4.05 13.93 6.71
C GLY A 231 5.22 13.91 5.73
N GLY A 232 5.44 12.82 4.99
CA GLY A 232 6.47 12.72 3.97
C GLY A 232 6.13 13.43 2.67
N ASP A 233 7.12 13.63 1.82
CA ASP A 233 7.04 14.46 0.61
C ASP A 233 6.30 13.83 -0.58
N GLY A 234 6.00 12.52 -0.55
CA GLY A 234 5.43 11.83 -1.69
C GLY A 234 6.41 11.78 -2.87
N ILE A 235 7.35 10.81 -2.86
CA ILE A 235 8.44 10.68 -3.84
C ILE A 235 8.27 9.39 -4.62
N THR A 236 8.29 9.44 -5.96
CA THR A 236 8.04 8.26 -6.80
C THR A 236 8.73 8.32 -8.15
N ASN A 237 9.07 7.16 -8.70
CA ASN A 237 9.52 7.00 -10.08
C ASN A 237 8.41 6.50 -11.02
N ASN A 238 7.14 6.59 -10.60
CA ASN A 238 5.99 6.08 -11.35
C ASN A 238 5.10 7.24 -11.86
N ALA A 239 4.94 7.34 -13.18
CA ALA A 239 4.14 8.37 -13.81
C ALA A 239 2.65 8.28 -13.48
N LEU A 240 2.09 7.06 -13.24
CA LEU A 240 0.70 6.96 -12.82
C LEU A 240 0.49 7.52 -11.42
N VAL A 241 1.43 7.30 -10.49
CA VAL A 241 1.38 7.91 -9.14
C VAL A 241 1.41 9.43 -9.24
N TYR A 242 2.25 9.98 -10.13
CA TYR A 242 2.33 11.41 -10.38
C TYR A 242 0.99 11.99 -10.87
N ASN A 243 0.37 11.35 -11.85
CA ASN A 243 -0.94 11.78 -12.35
C ASN A 243 -2.07 11.57 -11.32
N PHE A 244 -1.99 10.49 -10.53
CA PHE A 244 -2.98 10.16 -9.50
C PHE A 244 -3.06 11.22 -8.39
N PHE A 245 -1.97 11.88 -8.08
CA PHE A 245 -1.88 12.97 -7.11
C PHE A 245 -1.81 14.36 -7.77
N ASP A 246 -2.46 14.55 -8.91
CA ASP A 246 -2.55 15.83 -9.63
C ASP A 246 -1.20 16.52 -9.85
N ARG A 247 -0.13 15.72 -9.99
CA ARG A 247 1.26 16.15 -10.17
C ARG A 247 1.92 16.80 -8.95
N GLU A 248 1.31 16.67 -7.79
CA GLU A 248 1.84 17.24 -6.53
C GLU A 248 2.93 16.37 -5.88
N VAL A 249 3.01 15.06 -6.20
CA VAL A 249 4.15 14.24 -5.77
C VAL A 249 5.41 14.59 -6.54
N ILE A 250 6.57 14.33 -5.96
CA ILE A 250 7.86 14.50 -6.64
C ILE A 250 8.10 13.28 -7.52
N TYR A 251 8.28 13.51 -8.81
CA TYR A 251 8.39 12.45 -9.82
C TYR A 251 9.59 12.67 -10.74
N ASN A 252 10.38 11.63 -10.90
CA ASN A 252 11.36 11.50 -11.97
C ASN A 252 11.53 9.99 -12.30
N PRO A 253 11.51 9.58 -13.57
CA PRO A 253 11.75 8.18 -13.93
C PRO A 253 13.20 7.74 -13.68
N ASP A 254 14.16 8.68 -13.72
CA ASP A 254 15.53 8.47 -13.31
C ASP A 254 15.64 8.63 -11.79
N CYS A 255 15.92 7.54 -11.09
CA CYS A 255 15.95 7.54 -9.62
C CYS A 255 17.16 8.29 -9.02
N PHE A 256 18.23 8.50 -9.77
CA PHE A 256 19.34 9.36 -9.33
C PHE A 256 18.89 10.83 -9.37
N CYS A 257 18.29 11.27 -10.47
CA CYS A 257 17.73 12.61 -10.61
C CYS A 257 16.56 12.84 -9.65
N LEU A 258 15.73 11.81 -9.41
CA LEU A 258 14.62 11.87 -8.46
C LEU A 258 15.05 12.29 -7.05
N TYR A 259 16.23 11.83 -6.60
CA TYR A 259 16.78 12.25 -5.31
C TYR A 259 17.09 13.75 -5.30
N GLU A 260 17.72 14.27 -6.36
CA GLU A 260 18.06 15.70 -6.44
C GLU A 260 16.80 16.56 -6.53
N ASP A 261 15.80 16.14 -7.32
CA ASP A 261 14.51 16.83 -7.38
C ASP A 261 13.81 16.85 -6.03
N ALA A 262 13.85 15.72 -5.30
CA ALA A 262 13.26 15.62 -3.97
C ALA A 262 13.99 16.52 -2.96
N LYS A 263 15.31 16.61 -3.06
CA LYS A 263 16.12 17.49 -2.21
C LYS A 263 15.80 18.96 -2.42
N GLN A 264 15.60 19.38 -3.69
CA GLN A 264 15.24 20.76 -4.02
C GLN A 264 13.85 21.15 -3.51
N ARG A 265 12.91 20.20 -3.53
CA ARG A 265 11.52 20.39 -3.12
C ARG A 265 11.23 20.02 -1.66
N ALA A 266 12.24 19.53 -0.94
CA ALA A 266 12.12 19.22 0.49
C ALA A 266 11.69 20.46 1.27
N GLY A 267 10.60 20.35 2.03
CA GLY A 267 10.10 21.45 2.84
C GLY A 267 9.07 22.37 2.18
N GLU A 268 8.59 22.07 0.96
CA GLU A 268 7.42 22.74 0.36
C GLU A 268 6.15 22.43 1.20
N ARG A 269 5.89 23.23 2.24
CA ARG A 269 4.87 22.94 3.27
C ARG A 269 3.46 22.88 2.71
N GLU A 270 3.10 23.76 1.80
CA GLU A 270 1.75 23.79 1.21
C GLU A 270 1.47 22.52 0.41
N ARG A 271 2.43 22.07 -0.41
CA ARG A 271 2.35 20.83 -1.16
C ARG A 271 2.23 19.61 -0.24
N LYS A 272 3.04 19.52 0.81
CA LYS A 272 2.96 18.44 1.80
C LYS A 272 1.61 18.42 2.51
N ARG A 273 1.08 19.59 2.88
CA ARG A 273 -0.25 19.70 3.52
C ARG A 273 -1.35 19.28 2.57
N TRP A 274 -1.26 19.65 1.30
CA TRP A 274 -2.20 19.21 0.27
C TRP A 274 -2.19 17.67 0.13
N LEU A 275 -1.02 17.07 -0.05
CA LEU A 275 -0.84 15.61 -0.15
C LEU A 275 -1.40 14.88 1.08
N PHE A 276 -1.08 15.38 2.27
CA PHE A 276 -1.55 14.81 3.53
C PHE A 276 -3.09 14.83 3.62
N ASN A 277 -3.72 15.94 3.28
CA ASN A 277 -5.17 16.06 3.27
C ASN A 277 -5.82 15.20 2.19
N GLU A 278 -5.21 15.11 1.02
CA GLU A 278 -5.67 14.25 -0.07
C GLU A 278 -5.70 12.78 0.37
N VAL A 279 -4.63 12.30 0.99
CA VAL A 279 -4.58 10.92 1.51
C VAL A 279 -5.58 10.74 2.64
N ARG A 280 -5.64 11.66 3.61
CA ARG A 280 -6.53 11.58 4.77
C ARG A 280 -8.01 11.48 4.38
N THR A 281 -8.41 12.22 3.36
CA THR A 281 -9.82 12.35 2.99
C THR A 281 -10.29 11.39 1.91
N LYS A 282 -9.38 10.92 1.03
CA LYS A 282 -9.77 10.16 -0.16
C LYS A 282 -9.08 8.79 -0.30
N HIS A 283 -7.93 8.58 0.34
CA HIS A 283 -7.08 7.44 0.03
C HIS A 283 -6.74 6.57 1.24
N THR A 284 -7.67 6.42 2.15
CA THR A 284 -7.60 5.47 3.27
C THR A 284 -8.28 4.14 2.93
N TYR A 285 -7.99 3.08 3.68
CA TYR A 285 -8.78 1.84 3.58
C TYR A 285 -10.25 2.03 3.93
N ILE A 286 -10.62 3.05 4.74
CA ILE A 286 -12.02 3.39 5.02
C ILE A 286 -12.76 3.70 3.73
N GLU A 287 -12.17 4.52 2.84
CA GLU A 287 -12.80 4.88 1.56
C GLU A 287 -12.91 3.67 0.62
N ARG A 288 -11.94 2.73 0.66
CA ARG A 288 -12.01 1.45 -0.06
C ARG A 288 -13.16 0.58 0.48
N CYS A 289 -13.29 0.47 1.81
CA CYS A 289 -14.39 -0.26 2.46
C CYS A 289 -15.75 0.33 2.10
N LYS A 290 -15.92 1.66 2.12
CA LYS A 290 -17.15 2.32 1.72
C LYS A 290 -17.53 2.00 0.27
N ALA A 291 -16.57 2.10 -0.67
CA ALA A 291 -16.80 1.76 -2.08
C ALA A 291 -17.20 0.30 -2.27
N ILE A 292 -16.54 -0.63 -1.59
CA ILE A 292 -16.88 -2.04 -1.59
C ILE A 292 -18.31 -2.26 -1.10
N LEU A 293 -18.69 -1.66 0.02
CA LEU A 293 -20.02 -1.82 0.63
C LEU A 293 -21.14 -1.25 -0.23
N ASN A 294 -20.86 -0.17 -0.97
CA ASN A 294 -21.84 0.44 -1.87
C ASN A 294 -22.15 -0.42 -3.11
N ILE A 295 -21.25 -1.32 -3.52
CA ILE A 295 -21.43 -2.22 -4.69
C ILE A 295 -21.98 -3.59 -4.28
N LEU A 296 -21.74 -4.04 -3.06
CA LEU A 296 -22.23 -5.34 -2.53
C LEU A 296 -23.72 -5.34 -2.23
#